data_f570111cc8dd39849ac17b74bc1a8847
#
_entry.id   f570111cc8dd39849ac17b74bc1a8847
#
_cell.length_a   1.000
_cell.length_b   1.000
_cell.length_c   1.000
_cell.angle_alpha   90.00
_cell.angle_beta   90.00
_cell.angle_gamma   90.00
#
_symmetry.space_group_name_H-M   'P 1'
#
loop_
_entity.id
_entity.type
_entity.pdbx_description
1 polymer ?
#
loop_
_entity_poly.entity_id
_entity_poly.type
_entity_poly.pdbx_seq_one_letter_code
_entity_poly.pdbx_strand_id
1 'polypeptide(L)'
;SRGLGDVYKRQEEYIDTIELKQMKEQIAILNSKLDAEVVVNEKLLRKVIKNKVSGMNRYVGIMNSLALLLIPFYIWACPYLGISWWFCSVFCLFLFIAVMHGYFTHKRLRTNDLMSEDLLVVARKLMEIKSRYSIWRKFSIPFIIILLCWLFIELQLAGNSNIIIFCVSLIFSFREGYKQYHMMQRKLDEIQQEIDEIMKE
;
A
#
# COMPACT_ATOMS: atom_id res chain seq x y z
N SER A 1 -19.41 71.84 32.21
CA SER A 1 -19.82 70.65 31.44
C SER A 1 -18.69 69.92 30.66
N ARG A 2 -17.42 70.19 30.93
CA ARG A 2 -16.28 69.50 30.26
C ARG A 2 -15.89 68.16 30.91
N GLY A 3 -16.28 67.88 32.15
CA GLY A 3 -15.88 66.64 32.85
C GLY A 3 -16.67 65.40 32.55
N LEU A 4 -17.91 65.50 32.06
CA LEU A 4 -18.73 64.33 31.76
C LEU A 4 -18.29 63.64 30.47
N GLY A 5 -17.88 64.36 29.46
CA GLY A 5 -17.42 63.80 28.17
C GLY A 5 -16.13 62.95 28.30
N ASP A 6 -15.20 63.37 29.22
CA ASP A 6 -13.95 62.64 29.45
C ASP A 6 -14.16 61.34 30.27
N VAL A 7 -15.20 61.29 31.07
CA VAL A 7 -15.58 60.06 31.80
C VAL A 7 -16.18 59.02 30.86
N TYR A 8 -17.07 59.43 29.95
CA TYR A 8 -17.66 58.53 28.95
C TYR A 8 -16.61 58.02 27.96
N LYS A 9 -15.70 58.84 27.45
CA LYS A 9 -14.60 58.42 26.60
C LYS A 9 -13.67 57.38 27.29
N ARG A 10 -13.33 57.58 28.53
CA ARG A 10 -12.53 56.64 29.30
C ARG A 10 -13.26 55.31 29.57
N GLN A 11 -14.56 55.34 29.71
CA GLN A 11 -15.40 54.19 29.92
C GLN A 11 -15.55 53.36 28.65
N GLU A 12 -15.71 54.00 27.48
CA GLU A 12 -15.69 53.32 26.16
C GLU A 12 -14.32 52.68 25.85
N GLU A 13 -13.21 53.42 26.08
CA GLU A 13 -11.86 52.92 25.87
C GLU A 13 -11.50 51.71 26.80
N TYR A 14 -12.06 51.73 28.03
CA TYR A 14 -11.91 50.63 28.99
C TYR A 14 -12.71 49.40 28.60
N ILE A 15 -13.94 49.56 28.09
CA ILE A 15 -14.80 48.48 27.59
C ILE A 15 -14.17 47.86 26.34
N ASP A 16 -13.75 48.64 25.37
CA ASP A 16 -13.06 48.19 24.17
C ASP A 16 -11.79 47.37 24.48
N THR A 17 -11.00 47.78 25.48
CA THR A 17 -9.79 47.04 25.88
C THR A 17 -10.12 45.72 26.55
N ILE A 18 -11.20 45.61 27.32
CA ILE A 18 -11.69 44.35 27.94
C ILE A 18 -12.22 43.40 26.89
N GLU A 19 -13.03 43.89 25.95
CA GLU A 19 -13.59 43.10 24.87
C GLU A 19 -12.47 42.56 23.96
N LEU A 20 -11.47 43.39 23.63
CA LEU A 20 -10.34 43.01 22.83
C LEU A 20 -9.47 41.94 23.52
N LYS A 21 -9.32 42.05 24.85
CA LYS A 21 -8.62 41.04 25.67
C LYS A 21 -9.37 39.72 25.70
N GLN A 22 -10.68 39.75 25.90
CA GLN A 22 -11.54 38.57 25.85
C GLN A 22 -11.53 37.89 24.47
N MET A 23 -11.59 38.68 23.39
CA MET A 23 -11.47 38.18 22.02
C MET A 23 -10.12 37.48 21.76
N LYS A 24 -9.01 38.10 22.21
CA LYS A 24 -7.67 37.47 22.12
C LYS A 24 -7.59 36.15 22.90
N GLU A 25 -8.17 36.10 24.08
CA GLU A 25 -8.21 34.88 24.89
C GLU A 25 -9.05 33.77 24.22
N GLN A 26 -10.20 34.12 23.65
CA GLN A 26 -11.03 33.20 22.90
C GLN A 26 -10.33 32.68 21.64
N ILE A 27 -9.61 33.54 20.92
CA ILE A 27 -8.81 33.14 19.73
C ILE A 27 -7.66 32.21 20.15
N ALA A 28 -6.99 32.47 21.28
CA ALA A 28 -5.94 31.60 21.79
C ALA A 28 -6.47 30.21 22.18
N ILE A 29 -7.65 30.16 22.82
CA ILE A 29 -8.33 28.90 23.16
C ILE A 29 -8.77 28.17 21.88
N LEU A 30 -9.31 28.89 20.90
CA LEU A 30 -9.72 28.31 19.64
C LEU A 30 -8.53 27.74 18.86
N ASN A 31 -7.42 28.47 18.78
CA ASN A 31 -6.21 28.00 18.15
C ASN A 31 -5.62 26.75 18.86
N SER A 32 -5.62 26.74 20.18
CA SER A 32 -5.14 25.57 20.95
C SER A 32 -6.03 24.34 20.75
N LYS A 33 -7.34 24.51 20.58
CA LYS A 33 -8.27 23.43 20.24
C LYS A 33 -8.07 22.94 18.81
N LEU A 34 -7.89 23.86 17.86
CA LEU A 34 -7.61 23.53 16.47
C LEU A 34 -6.32 22.72 16.33
N ASP A 35 -5.24 23.17 16.99
CA ASP A 35 -3.96 22.45 17.01
C ASP A 35 -4.11 21.05 17.63
N ALA A 36 -4.88 20.93 18.71
CA ALA A 36 -5.16 19.63 19.31
C ALA A 36 -5.95 18.70 18.39
N GLU A 37 -6.92 19.22 17.66
CA GLU A 37 -7.73 18.47 16.69
C GLU A 37 -6.91 17.99 15.51
N VAL A 38 -6.04 18.84 14.95
CA VAL A 38 -5.10 18.49 13.88
C VAL A 38 -4.16 17.36 14.33
N VAL A 39 -3.60 17.45 15.53
CA VAL A 39 -2.71 16.41 16.08
C VAL A 39 -3.46 15.08 16.28
N VAL A 40 -4.70 15.12 16.73
CA VAL A 40 -5.53 13.92 16.90
C VAL A 40 -5.84 13.29 15.54
N ASN A 41 -6.21 14.10 14.56
CA ASN A 41 -6.51 13.64 13.20
C ASN A 41 -5.30 13.00 12.53
N GLU A 42 -4.11 13.61 12.66
CA GLU A 42 -2.85 13.03 12.18
C GLU A 42 -2.53 11.68 12.83
N LYS A 43 -2.71 11.55 14.14
CA LYS A 43 -2.48 10.28 14.85
C LYS A 43 -3.44 9.18 14.39
N LEU A 44 -4.71 9.52 14.17
CA LEU A 44 -5.70 8.58 13.65
C LEU A 44 -5.32 8.12 12.24
N LEU A 45 -4.95 9.05 11.36
CA LEU A 45 -4.50 8.73 10.00
C LEU A 45 -3.28 7.81 10.01
N ARG A 46 -2.26 8.12 10.79
CA ARG A 46 -1.07 7.26 10.94
C ARG A 46 -1.44 5.84 11.39
N LYS A 47 -2.41 5.71 12.29
CA LYS A 47 -2.91 4.41 12.76
C LYS A 47 -3.63 3.64 11.62
N VAL A 48 -4.45 4.32 10.82
CA VAL A 48 -5.14 3.73 9.67
C VAL A 48 -4.12 3.27 8.61
N ILE A 49 -3.17 4.12 8.24
CA ILE A 49 -2.10 3.78 7.31
C ILE A 49 -1.31 2.56 7.80
N LYS A 50 -0.91 2.56 9.08
CA LYS A 50 -0.19 1.44 9.69
C LYS A 50 -0.97 0.13 9.57
N ASN A 51 -2.26 0.14 9.87
CA ASN A 51 -3.10 -1.05 9.80
C ASN A 51 -3.25 -1.55 8.36
N LYS A 52 -3.48 -0.65 7.40
CA LYS A 52 -3.58 -0.99 5.98
C LYS A 52 -2.26 -1.57 5.45
N VAL A 53 -1.12 -0.93 5.75
CA VAL A 53 0.22 -1.39 5.35
C VAL A 53 0.60 -2.71 6.02
N SER A 54 0.30 -2.88 7.32
CA SER A 54 0.53 -4.14 8.03
C SER A 54 -0.24 -5.29 7.40
N GLY A 55 -1.51 -5.06 7.05
CA GLY A 55 -2.32 -6.04 6.33
C GLY A 55 -1.73 -6.42 4.96
N MET A 56 -1.23 -5.44 4.21
CA MET A 56 -0.56 -5.68 2.93
C MET A 56 0.72 -6.49 3.11
N ASN A 57 1.56 -6.13 4.07
CA ASN A 57 2.82 -6.83 4.35
C ASN A 57 2.59 -8.28 4.80
N ARG A 58 1.60 -8.50 5.66
CA ARG A 58 1.21 -9.85 6.09
C ARG A 58 0.75 -10.70 4.90
N TYR A 59 -0.09 -10.13 4.03
CA TYR A 59 -0.58 -10.83 2.85
C TYR A 59 0.55 -11.22 1.89
N VAL A 60 1.44 -10.28 1.56
CA VAL A 60 2.61 -10.55 0.70
C VAL A 60 3.56 -11.55 1.37
N GLY A 61 3.74 -11.49 2.68
CA GLY A 61 4.52 -12.48 3.44
C GLY A 61 3.96 -13.89 3.29
N ILE A 62 2.65 -14.08 3.42
CA ILE A 62 1.97 -15.36 3.25
C ILE A 62 2.15 -15.87 1.81
N MET A 63 1.94 -15.02 0.80
CA MET A 63 2.10 -15.39 -0.61
C MET A 63 3.54 -15.76 -0.97
N ASN A 64 4.52 -15.02 -0.48
CA ASN A 64 5.93 -15.35 -0.66
C ASN A 64 6.30 -16.68 0.01
N SER A 65 5.80 -16.94 1.22
CA SER A 65 6.03 -18.21 1.91
C SER A 65 5.40 -19.39 1.17
N LEU A 66 4.18 -19.20 0.63
CA LEU A 66 3.50 -20.21 -0.17
C LEU A 66 4.27 -20.48 -1.47
N ALA A 67 4.72 -19.44 -2.17
CA ALA A 67 5.52 -19.58 -3.40
C ALA A 67 6.83 -20.34 -3.14
N LEU A 68 7.49 -20.07 -2.02
CA LEU A 68 8.73 -20.73 -1.62
C LEU A 68 8.53 -22.21 -1.30
N LEU A 69 7.37 -22.57 -0.72
CA LEU A 69 6.98 -23.94 -0.43
C LEU A 69 6.61 -24.72 -1.72
N LEU A 70 6.11 -24.03 -2.74
CA LEU A 70 5.78 -24.64 -4.02
C LEU A 70 7.02 -25.05 -4.83
N ILE A 71 8.18 -24.40 -4.66
CA ILE A 71 9.41 -24.73 -5.40
C ILE A 71 9.81 -26.20 -5.23
N PRO A 72 10.00 -26.74 -4.01
CA PRO A 72 10.34 -28.16 -3.84
C PRO A 72 9.24 -29.10 -4.35
N PHE A 73 7.98 -28.70 -4.21
CA PHE A 73 6.86 -29.46 -4.76
C PHE A 73 6.93 -29.58 -6.29
N TYR A 74 7.26 -28.51 -6.99
CA TYR A 74 7.41 -28.54 -8.45
C TYR A 74 8.61 -29.40 -8.87
N ILE A 75 9.75 -29.30 -8.20
CA ILE A 75 10.94 -30.11 -8.48
C ILE A 75 10.61 -31.61 -8.35
N TRP A 76 9.81 -31.96 -7.35
CA TRP A 76 9.38 -33.33 -7.14
C TRP A 76 8.35 -33.80 -8.19
N ALA A 77 7.40 -32.95 -8.57
CA ALA A 77 6.29 -33.30 -9.47
C ALA A 77 6.68 -33.35 -10.95
N CYS A 78 7.64 -32.52 -11.40
CA CYS A 78 8.04 -32.42 -12.81
C CYS A 78 8.36 -33.77 -13.48
N PRO A 79 9.16 -34.69 -12.87
CA PRO A 79 9.46 -35.98 -13.48
C PRO A 79 8.22 -36.84 -13.72
N TYR A 80 7.25 -36.78 -12.81
CA TYR A 80 5.99 -37.58 -12.92
C TYR A 80 5.07 -37.06 -14.02
N LEU A 81 5.17 -35.79 -14.36
CA LEU A 81 4.38 -35.16 -15.41
C LEU A 81 5.03 -35.24 -16.79
N GLY A 82 6.24 -35.80 -16.90
CA GLY A 82 7.01 -35.87 -18.14
C GLY A 82 7.50 -34.50 -18.65
N ILE A 83 7.57 -33.51 -17.75
CA ILE A 83 8.02 -32.15 -18.07
C ILE A 83 9.53 -32.09 -18.05
N SER A 84 10.13 -31.35 -19.01
CA SER A 84 11.57 -31.26 -19.12
C SER A 84 12.21 -30.54 -17.92
N TRP A 85 13.41 -30.96 -17.53
CA TRP A 85 14.18 -30.32 -16.46
C TRP A 85 14.51 -28.85 -16.76
N TRP A 86 14.65 -28.49 -18.03
CA TRP A 86 14.89 -27.11 -18.45
C TRP A 86 13.71 -26.20 -18.10
N PHE A 87 12.50 -26.66 -18.39
CA PHE A 87 11.30 -25.91 -18.02
C PHE A 87 11.19 -25.74 -16.50
N CYS A 88 11.38 -26.82 -15.75
CA CYS A 88 11.34 -26.80 -14.29
C CYS A 88 12.35 -25.80 -13.70
N SER A 89 13.59 -25.78 -14.22
CA SER A 89 14.65 -24.86 -13.77
C SER A 89 14.30 -23.41 -14.03
N VAL A 90 13.81 -23.07 -15.24
CA VAL A 90 13.43 -21.70 -15.61
C VAL A 90 12.24 -21.24 -14.77
N PHE A 91 11.26 -22.11 -14.55
CA PHE A 91 10.08 -21.80 -13.73
C PHE A 91 10.44 -21.55 -12.27
N CYS A 92 11.27 -22.41 -11.66
CA CYS A 92 11.77 -22.24 -10.29
C CYS A 92 12.58 -20.95 -10.14
N LEU A 93 13.43 -20.62 -11.12
CA LEU A 93 14.19 -19.38 -11.14
C LEU A 93 13.25 -18.16 -11.19
N PHE A 94 12.24 -18.21 -12.02
CA PHE A 94 11.24 -17.13 -12.09
C PHE A 94 10.49 -16.95 -10.77
N LEU A 95 10.04 -18.03 -10.13
CA LEU A 95 9.41 -17.98 -8.81
C LEU A 95 10.35 -17.38 -7.76
N PHE A 96 11.62 -17.77 -7.77
CA PHE A 96 12.62 -17.21 -6.86
C PHE A 96 12.78 -15.71 -7.05
N ILE A 97 12.91 -15.24 -8.31
CA ILE A 97 13.00 -13.81 -8.63
C ILE A 97 11.74 -13.07 -8.17
N ALA A 98 10.54 -13.64 -8.37
CA ALA A 98 9.29 -13.06 -7.92
C ALA A 98 9.21 -12.89 -6.40
N VAL A 99 9.62 -13.92 -5.64
CA VAL A 99 9.71 -13.88 -4.17
C VAL A 99 10.70 -12.80 -3.70
N MET A 100 11.88 -12.74 -4.31
CA MET A 100 12.90 -11.74 -4.01
C MET A 100 12.40 -10.31 -4.29
N HIS A 101 11.76 -10.11 -5.44
CA HIS A 101 11.17 -8.81 -5.76
C HIS A 101 10.11 -8.40 -4.73
N GLY A 102 9.20 -9.31 -4.36
CA GLY A 102 8.19 -9.07 -3.31
C GLY A 102 8.82 -8.73 -1.97
N TYR A 103 9.82 -9.49 -1.55
CA TYR A 103 10.54 -9.25 -0.29
C TYR A 103 11.23 -7.89 -0.26
N PHE A 104 12.00 -7.53 -1.28
CA PHE A 104 12.70 -6.25 -1.34
C PHE A 104 11.76 -5.05 -1.42
N THR A 105 10.65 -5.19 -2.14
CA THR A 105 9.66 -4.12 -2.24
C THR A 105 9.00 -3.85 -0.89
N HIS A 106 8.64 -4.90 -0.13
CA HIS A 106 7.96 -4.75 1.15
C HIS A 106 8.90 -4.49 2.33
N LYS A 107 10.17 -4.89 2.26
CA LYS A 107 11.16 -4.59 3.30
C LYS A 107 11.29 -3.08 3.57
N ARG A 108 11.08 -2.25 2.55
CA ARG A 108 11.12 -0.78 2.65
C ARG A 108 9.92 -0.16 3.37
N LEU A 109 8.80 -0.90 3.48
CA LEU A 109 7.59 -0.51 4.23
C LEU A 109 7.60 -1.13 5.63
N ARG A 110 8.64 -0.87 6.40
CA ARG A 110 8.66 -1.34 7.77
C ARG A 110 7.64 -0.54 8.59
N THR A 111 6.69 -1.22 9.20
CA THR A 111 5.53 -0.63 9.90
C THR A 111 5.93 0.30 11.05
N ASN A 112 7.13 0.11 11.61
CA ASN A 112 7.64 0.94 12.71
C ASN A 112 8.14 2.31 12.22
N ASP A 113 8.69 2.37 11.00
CA ASP A 113 9.26 3.61 10.44
C ASP A 113 8.13 4.58 10.02
N LEU A 114 6.94 4.04 9.67
CA LEU A 114 5.76 4.82 9.28
C LEU A 114 5.17 5.68 10.41
N MET A 115 5.51 5.40 11.67
CA MET A 115 5.03 6.18 12.81
C MET A 115 5.94 7.36 13.17
N SER A 116 7.23 7.27 12.84
CA SER A 116 8.24 8.27 13.15
C SER A 116 8.58 9.19 11.99
N GLU A 117 8.21 8.80 10.75
CA GLU A 117 8.51 9.58 9.55
C GLU A 117 7.41 10.60 9.24
N ASP A 118 7.81 11.67 8.55
CA ASP A 118 6.90 12.67 8.02
C ASP A 118 5.91 12.06 7.01
N LEU A 119 4.65 12.49 7.02
CA LEU A 119 3.57 12.05 6.13
C LEU A 119 3.96 12.16 4.65
N LEU A 120 4.68 13.23 4.28
CA LEU A 120 5.21 13.42 2.93
C LEU A 120 6.19 12.33 2.50
N VAL A 121 7.05 11.89 3.43
CA VAL A 121 8.01 10.81 3.18
C VAL A 121 7.27 9.49 3.01
N VAL A 122 6.26 9.24 3.83
CA VAL A 122 5.40 8.05 3.74
C VAL A 122 4.67 8.01 2.40
N ALA A 123 4.07 9.13 1.97
CA ALA A 123 3.38 9.23 0.68
C ALA A 123 4.33 8.92 -0.50
N ARG A 124 5.55 9.48 -0.47
CA ARG A 124 6.58 9.22 -1.49
C ARG A 124 6.98 7.75 -1.55
N LYS A 125 7.18 7.10 -0.40
CA LYS A 125 7.48 5.66 -0.32
C LYS A 125 6.36 4.80 -0.90
N LEU A 126 5.09 5.15 -0.65
CA LEU A 126 3.93 4.45 -1.21
C LEU A 126 3.86 4.60 -2.73
N MET A 127 4.11 5.80 -3.27
CA MET A 127 4.18 6.03 -4.71
C MET A 127 5.31 5.23 -5.38
N GLU A 128 6.49 5.16 -4.75
CA GLU A 128 7.62 4.36 -5.25
C GLU A 128 7.24 2.88 -5.34
N ILE A 129 6.55 2.35 -4.33
CA ILE A 129 6.10 0.96 -4.31
C ILE A 129 5.06 0.71 -5.41
N LYS A 130 4.09 1.59 -5.57
CA LYS A 130 3.10 1.52 -6.66
C LYS A 130 3.78 1.47 -8.04
N SER A 131 4.79 2.31 -8.24
CA SER A 131 5.58 2.32 -9.47
C SER A 131 6.34 1.00 -9.68
N ARG A 132 7.00 0.46 -8.65
CA ARG A 132 7.71 -0.83 -8.71
C ARG A 132 6.78 -1.98 -9.05
N TYR A 133 5.58 -2.03 -8.48
CA TYR A 133 4.57 -3.03 -8.83
C TYR A 133 4.11 -2.89 -10.28
N SER A 134 3.94 -1.67 -10.78
CA SER A 134 3.57 -1.43 -12.17
C SER A 134 4.65 -1.91 -13.15
N ILE A 135 5.92 -1.62 -12.86
CA ILE A 135 7.06 -2.07 -13.68
C ILE A 135 7.17 -3.60 -13.65
N TRP A 136 7.09 -4.21 -12.46
CA TRP A 136 7.15 -5.66 -12.31
C TRP A 136 6.05 -6.36 -13.11
N ARG A 137 4.82 -5.83 -13.08
CA ARG A 137 3.70 -6.38 -13.86
C ARG A 137 3.97 -6.34 -15.36
N LYS A 138 4.49 -5.22 -15.87
CA LYS A 138 4.82 -5.09 -17.30
C LYS A 138 5.84 -6.12 -17.76
N PHE A 139 6.73 -6.54 -16.87
CA PHE A 139 7.72 -7.57 -17.14
C PHE A 139 7.18 -8.98 -16.91
N SER A 140 6.48 -9.23 -15.81
CA SER A 140 6.06 -10.58 -15.42
C SER A 140 4.94 -11.14 -16.30
N ILE A 141 3.98 -10.31 -16.79
CA ILE A 141 2.87 -10.78 -17.62
C ILE A 141 3.36 -11.41 -18.94
N PRO A 142 4.18 -10.76 -19.77
CA PRO A 142 4.68 -11.38 -20.99
C PRO A 142 5.48 -12.65 -20.70
N PHE A 143 6.29 -12.64 -19.64
CA PHE A 143 7.10 -13.79 -19.28
C PHE A 143 6.24 -14.98 -18.84
N ILE A 144 5.20 -14.75 -18.07
CA ILE A 144 4.22 -15.79 -17.69
C ILE A 144 3.54 -16.36 -18.94
N ILE A 145 3.14 -15.52 -19.89
CA ILE A 145 2.51 -15.98 -21.13
C ILE A 145 3.48 -16.92 -21.89
N ILE A 146 4.75 -16.56 -22.01
CA ILE A 146 5.78 -17.40 -22.66
C ILE A 146 5.93 -18.73 -21.93
N LEU A 147 6.02 -18.71 -20.59
CA LEU A 147 6.09 -19.93 -19.79
C LEU A 147 4.85 -20.82 -19.97
N LEU A 148 3.67 -20.24 -20.08
CA LEU A 148 2.44 -20.97 -20.28
C LEU A 148 2.36 -21.62 -21.66
N CYS A 149 2.80 -20.91 -22.71
CA CYS A 149 2.90 -21.50 -24.05
C CYS A 149 3.91 -22.65 -24.08
N TRP A 150 5.07 -22.48 -23.40
CA TRP A 150 6.06 -23.55 -23.31
C TRP A 150 5.51 -24.77 -22.55
N LEU A 151 4.89 -24.55 -21.41
CA LEU A 151 4.26 -25.63 -20.64
C LEU A 151 3.18 -26.37 -21.43
N PHE A 152 2.38 -25.66 -22.24
CA PHE A 152 1.38 -26.25 -23.12
C PHE A 152 2.03 -27.20 -24.15
N ILE A 153 3.15 -26.79 -24.76
CA ILE A 153 3.91 -27.60 -25.71
C ILE A 153 4.46 -28.86 -25.00
N GLU A 154 5.06 -28.72 -23.82
CA GLU A 154 5.59 -29.83 -23.02
C GLU A 154 4.51 -30.87 -22.68
N LEU A 155 3.33 -30.42 -22.25
CA LEU A 155 2.21 -31.30 -21.92
C LEU A 155 1.64 -32.03 -23.14
N GLN A 156 1.63 -31.37 -24.32
CA GLN A 156 1.23 -32.01 -25.60
C GLN A 156 2.24 -33.09 -25.99
N LEU A 157 3.53 -32.85 -25.86
CA LEU A 157 4.58 -33.82 -26.18
C LEU A 157 4.61 -35.00 -25.22
N ALA A 158 4.23 -34.77 -23.94
CA ALA A 158 4.11 -35.81 -22.93
C ALA A 158 2.85 -36.70 -23.08
N GLY A 159 1.97 -36.40 -24.05
CA GLY A 159 0.73 -37.19 -24.31
C GLY A 159 -0.29 -37.13 -23.16
N ASN A 160 -0.23 -36.08 -22.34
CA ASN A 160 -1.00 -36.00 -21.10
C ASN A 160 -2.44 -35.51 -21.38
N SER A 161 -3.45 -36.38 -21.15
CA SER A 161 -4.85 -36.06 -21.38
C SER A 161 -5.45 -35.03 -20.42
N ASN A 162 -4.69 -34.56 -19.43
CA ASN A 162 -5.18 -33.68 -18.39
C ASN A 162 -5.06 -32.16 -18.75
N ILE A 163 -4.92 -31.86 -20.04
CA ILE A 163 -4.82 -30.48 -20.56
C ILE A 163 -6.03 -29.63 -20.11
N ILE A 164 -7.22 -30.20 -20.04
CA ILE A 164 -8.43 -29.47 -19.64
C ILE A 164 -8.31 -29.01 -18.19
N ILE A 165 -7.88 -29.86 -17.27
CA ILE A 165 -7.70 -29.54 -15.85
C ILE A 165 -6.65 -28.43 -15.71
N PHE A 166 -5.60 -28.50 -16.52
CA PHE A 166 -4.55 -27.49 -16.55
C PHE A 166 -5.09 -26.13 -17.04
N CYS A 167 -5.84 -26.08 -18.15
CA CYS A 167 -6.44 -24.85 -18.64
C CYS A 167 -7.40 -24.21 -17.63
N VAL A 168 -8.22 -25.02 -16.95
CA VAL A 168 -9.13 -24.54 -15.91
C VAL A 168 -8.34 -23.96 -14.71
N SER A 169 -7.29 -24.63 -14.25
CA SER A 169 -6.44 -24.13 -13.14
C SER A 169 -5.72 -22.83 -13.50
N LEU A 170 -5.32 -22.68 -14.76
CA LEU A 170 -4.72 -21.46 -15.29
C LEU A 170 -5.68 -20.28 -15.28
N ILE A 171 -6.90 -20.47 -15.80
CA ILE A 171 -7.93 -19.42 -15.81
C ILE A 171 -8.24 -18.97 -14.40
N PHE A 172 -8.35 -19.92 -13.46
CA PHE A 172 -8.59 -19.61 -12.05
C PHE A 172 -7.43 -18.83 -11.43
N SER A 173 -6.19 -19.26 -11.66
CA SER A 173 -4.99 -18.58 -11.15
C SER A 173 -4.85 -17.15 -11.71
N PHE A 174 -5.16 -16.95 -12.99
CA PHE A 174 -5.12 -15.64 -13.63
C PHE A 174 -6.20 -14.71 -13.06
N ARG A 175 -7.41 -15.23 -12.85
CA ARG A 175 -8.51 -14.49 -12.24
C ARG A 175 -8.17 -14.05 -10.81
N GLU A 176 -7.62 -14.94 -9.99
CA GLU A 176 -7.24 -14.62 -8.62
C GLU A 176 -6.05 -13.63 -8.57
N GLY A 177 -5.07 -13.81 -9.42
CA GLY A 177 -3.95 -12.86 -9.55
C GLY A 177 -4.40 -11.45 -9.96
N TYR A 178 -5.35 -11.36 -10.89
CA TYR A 178 -5.93 -10.09 -11.33
C TYR A 178 -6.71 -9.40 -10.20
N LYS A 179 -7.57 -10.15 -9.50
CA LYS A 179 -8.35 -9.66 -8.36
C LYS A 179 -7.44 -9.14 -7.24
N GLN A 180 -6.38 -9.86 -6.93
CA GLN A 180 -5.40 -9.48 -5.91
C GLN A 180 -4.65 -8.20 -6.28
N TYR A 181 -4.24 -8.08 -7.54
CA TYR A 181 -3.60 -6.87 -8.03
C TYR A 181 -4.51 -5.64 -7.89
N HIS A 182 -5.77 -5.75 -8.32
CA HIS A 182 -6.74 -4.67 -8.19
C HIS A 182 -7.00 -4.27 -6.74
N MET A 183 -7.11 -5.25 -5.84
CA MET A 183 -7.27 -5.00 -4.41
C MET A 183 -6.07 -4.25 -3.82
N MET A 184 -4.84 -4.61 -4.24
CA MET A 184 -3.63 -3.95 -3.78
C MET A 184 -3.53 -2.50 -4.28
N GLN A 185 -3.82 -2.27 -5.55
CA GLN A 185 -3.83 -0.92 -6.14
C GLN A 185 -4.88 -0.04 -5.45
N ARG A 186 -6.09 -0.55 -5.27
CA ARG A 186 -7.16 0.17 -4.59
C ARG A 186 -6.77 0.58 -3.17
N LYS A 187 -6.14 -0.31 -2.38
CA LYS A 187 -5.66 0.03 -1.03
C LYS A 187 -4.59 1.11 -1.05
N LEU A 188 -3.69 1.09 -2.04
CA LEU A 188 -2.66 2.12 -2.19
C LEU A 188 -3.29 3.47 -2.59
N ASP A 189 -4.27 3.46 -3.48
CA ASP A 189 -4.99 4.67 -3.91
C ASP A 189 -5.82 5.27 -2.77
N GLU A 190 -6.50 4.43 -1.98
CA GLU A 190 -7.25 4.86 -0.78
C GLU A 190 -6.33 5.53 0.26
N ILE A 191 -5.13 4.96 0.51
CA ILE A 191 -4.17 5.57 1.44
C ILE A 191 -3.66 6.91 0.90
N GLN A 192 -3.41 6.98 -0.41
CA GLN A 192 -2.92 8.20 -1.03
C GLN A 192 -3.98 9.31 -0.97
N GLN A 193 -5.25 9.01 -1.24
CA GLN A 193 -6.35 9.97 -1.11
C GLN A 193 -6.47 10.50 0.32
N GLU A 194 -6.43 9.62 1.34
CA GLU A 194 -6.48 10.04 2.74
C GLU A 194 -5.33 10.98 3.13
N ILE A 195 -4.12 10.76 2.57
CA ILE A 195 -2.98 11.65 2.80
C ILE A 195 -3.18 13.00 2.07
N ASP A 196 -3.64 12.98 0.82
CA ASP A 196 -3.84 14.18 0.00
C ASP A 196 -4.98 15.06 0.54
N GLU A 197 -6.01 14.49 1.16
CA GLU A 197 -7.11 15.24 1.79
C GLU A 197 -6.60 16.04 3.00
N ILE A 198 -5.79 15.43 3.85
CA ILE A 198 -5.26 16.10 5.06
C ILE A 198 -4.18 17.15 4.73
N MET A 199 -3.43 16.96 3.64
CA MET A 199 -2.45 17.98 3.21
C MET A 199 -3.11 19.22 2.57
N LYS A 200 -4.40 19.18 2.27
CA LYS A 200 -5.15 20.31 1.72
C LYS A 200 -5.88 21.14 2.78
N GLU A 201 -6.08 20.59 3.98
CA GLU A 201 -6.59 21.30 5.15
C GLU A 201 -5.47 22.04 5.88
#